data_273688365ecd906fbea05b2fe38638f1
#
_entry.id   273688365ecd906fbea05b2fe38638f1
#
_cell.length_a   1.000
_cell.length_b   1.000
_cell.length_c   1.000
_cell.angle_alpha   90.00
_cell.angle_beta   90.00
_cell.angle_gamma   90.00
#
_symmetry.space_group_name_H-M   'P 1'
#
loop_
_entity.id
_entity.type
_entity.pdbx_description
1 polymer ?
#
loop_
_entity_poly.entity_id
_entity_poly.type
_entity_poly.pdbx_seq_one_letter_code
_entity_poly.pdbx_strand_id
1 'polypeptide(L)'
;EQIHSPSRIRYPLKKMPDGHYEEITSEQALDEIAERMESIIEQHGPGAIATYTGTGGYQNAPSDPVARAFHKAIGSISYYTSVTIDQPMKRTAAMRAGVWEAGPQNFSEVDVLLAIGYNPMVSSFAPFGGLQGTNPFTTLRNRKEEGLKLIVIDPRRTELATQADIHLQIRPGEDPTLLAALINIILSEDLHDHEFCEEWIEAAHLERLAEATRKFTADFAAKRCDVDKEDILKAAKLFAEGPTG
;
A
#
# COMPACT_ATOMS: atom_id res chain seq x y z
N GLU A 1 24.39 -11.14 -8.25
CA GLU A 1 25.21 -12.22 -7.66
C GLU A 1 24.43 -13.53 -7.52
N GLN A 2 23.20 -13.51 -6.99
CA GLN A 2 22.38 -14.73 -6.76
C GLN A 2 22.06 -15.51 -8.06
N ILE A 3 21.87 -14.82 -9.20
CA ILE A 3 21.56 -15.45 -10.49
C ILE A 3 22.71 -16.36 -10.96
N HIS A 4 23.93 -16.02 -10.61
CA HIS A 4 25.16 -16.75 -11.01
C HIS A 4 25.73 -17.61 -9.87
N SER A 5 25.00 -17.79 -8.77
CA SER A 5 25.45 -18.63 -7.67
C SER A 5 25.64 -20.07 -8.14
N PRO A 6 26.76 -20.74 -7.80
CA PRO A 6 26.96 -22.15 -8.11
C PRO A 6 25.97 -23.07 -7.38
N SER A 7 25.37 -22.59 -6.29
CA SER A 7 24.34 -23.34 -5.54
C SER A 7 22.92 -23.16 -6.08
N ARG A 8 22.75 -22.38 -7.17
CA ARG A 8 21.45 -22.16 -7.79
C ARG A 8 20.92 -23.48 -8.39
N ILE A 9 19.68 -23.82 -8.01
CA ILE A 9 18.95 -24.95 -8.62
C ILE A 9 18.64 -24.59 -10.08
N ARG A 10 19.03 -25.47 -11.01
CA ARG A 10 18.87 -25.27 -12.46
C ARG A 10 17.84 -26.21 -13.09
N TYR A 11 17.52 -27.30 -12.40
CA TYR A 11 16.62 -28.36 -12.87
C TYR A 11 15.58 -28.66 -11.82
N PRO A 12 14.40 -29.20 -12.19
CA PRO A 12 13.43 -29.67 -11.22
C PRO A 12 14.04 -30.73 -10.31
N LEU A 13 13.73 -30.66 -9.03
CA LEU A 13 14.17 -31.61 -8.01
C LEU A 13 12.96 -32.36 -7.46
N LYS A 14 12.99 -33.68 -7.52
CA LYS A 14 11.98 -34.54 -6.91
C LYS A 14 12.47 -35.04 -5.57
N LYS A 15 11.66 -34.84 -4.52
CA LYS A 15 11.94 -35.42 -3.21
C LYS A 15 11.57 -36.90 -3.21
N MET A 16 12.54 -37.74 -2.90
CA MET A 16 12.38 -39.20 -2.82
C MET A 16 11.87 -39.61 -1.44
N PRO A 17 11.32 -40.89 -1.31
CA PRO A 17 10.73 -41.37 -0.06
C PRO A 17 11.70 -41.36 1.14
N ASP A 18 12.97 -41.53 0.91
CA ASP A 18 14.05 -41.47 1.93
C ASP A 18 14.48 -40.02 2.29
N GLY A 19 13.90 -39.02 1.62
CA GLY A 19 14.11 -37.61 1.91
C GLY A 19 15.20 -36.92 1.09
N HIS A 20 16.00 -37.65 0.30
CA HIS A 20 16.94 -37.01 -0.61
C HIS A 20 16.23 -36.43 -1.84
N TYR A 21 16.94 -35.59 -2.62
CA TYR A 21 16.41 -34.98 -3.84
C TYR A 21 17.18 -35.50 -5.06
N GLU A 22 16.43 -35.84 -6.12
CA GLU A 22 16.96 -36.23 -7.41
C GLU A 22 16.59 -35.21 -8.48
N GLU A 23 17.49 -34.92 -9.41
CA GLU A 23 17.19 -34.14 -10.60
C GLU A 23 16.33 -34.93 -11.55
N ILE A 24 15.24 -34.32 -12.01
CA ILE A 24 14.33 -34.89 -13.03
C ILE A 24 14.19 -33.92 -14.21
N THR A 25 13.66 -34.41 -15.32
CA THR A 25 13.38 -33.53 -16.47
C THR A 25 12.17 -32.63 -16.19
N SER A 26 12.09 -31.49 -16.88
CA SER A 26 10.90 -30.63 -16.79
C SER A 26 9.65 -31.32 -17.32
N GLU A 27 9.76 -32.16 -18.32
CA GLU A 27 8.66 -32.96 -18.88
C GLU A 27 8.13 -33.91 -17.82
N GLN A 28 9.00 -34.69 -17.21
CA GLN A 28 8.61 -35.62 -16.13
C GLN A 28 7.95 -34.85 -14.97
N ALA A 29 8.49 -33.70 -14.58
CA ALA A 29 7.90 -32.89 -13.50
C ALA A 29 6.50 -32.41 -13.83
N LEU A 30 6.26 -31.96 -15.08
CA LEU A 30 4.96 -31.48 -15.53
C LEU A 30 3.93 -32.64 -15.59
N ASP A 31 4.32 -33.81 -16.10
CA ASP A 31 3.44 -34.95 -16.18
C ASP A 31 3.00 -35.42 -14.79
N GLU A 32 3.94 -35.60 -13.87
CA GLU A 32 3.62 -36.02 -12.50
C GLU A 32 2.75 -34.97 -11.75
N ILE A 33 2.97 -33.68 -11.99
CA ILE A 33 2.13 -32.61 -11.42
C ILE A 33 0.72 -32.67 -12.02
N ALA A 34 0.60 -32.82 -13.34
CA ALA A 34 -0.70 -32.91 -14.02
C ALA A 34 -1.52 -34.12 -13.50
N GLU A 35 -0.93 -35.33 -13.47
CA GLU A 35 -1.57 -36.53 -12.93
C GLU A 35 -2.04 -36.31 -11.48
N ARG A 36 -1.22 -35.65 -10.66
CA ARG A 36 -1.59 -35.39 -9.27
C ARG A 36 -2.73 -34.37 -9.16
N MET A 37 -2.74 -33.35 -10.00
CA MET A 37 -3.80 -32.33 -10.04
C MET A 37 -5.12 -32.98 -10.53
N GLU A 38 -5.09 -33.80 -11.57
CA GLU A 38 -6.26 -34.54 -12.06
C GLU A 38 -6.86 -35.40 -10.95
N SER A 39 -6.05 -36.17 -10.27
CA SER A 39 -6.49 -37.00 -9.13
C SER A 39 -7.15 -36.19 -8.02
N ILE A 40 -6.61 -35.00 -7.70
CA ILE A 40 -7.20 -34.09 -6.70
C ILE A 40 -8.55 -33.54 -7.18
N ILE A 41 -8.63 -33.15 -8.46
CA ILE A 41 -9.87 -32.65 -9.05
C ILE A 41 -10.96 -33.72 -9.06
N GLU A 42 -10.61 -34.93 -9.42
CA GLU A 42 -11.56 -36.06 -9.40
C GLU A 42 -12.11 -36.37 -8.01
N GLN A 43 -11.25 -36.29 -6.98
CA GLN A 43 -11.61 -36.61 -5.60
C GLN A 43 -12.34 -35.49 -4.87
N HIS A 44 -11.97 -34.22 -5.14
CA HIS A 44 -12.36 -33.07 -4.33
C HIS A 44 -12.99 -31.93 -5.13
N GLY A 45 -13.05 -32.06 -6.45
CA GLY A 45 -13.52 -31.02 -7.36
C GLY A 45 -12.44 -29.95 -7.67
N PRO A 46 -12.67 -29.16 -8.72
CA PRO A 46 -11.67 -28.19 -9.21
C PRO A 46 -11.31 -27.11 -8.20
N GLY A 47 -12.22 -26.77 -7.28
CA GLY A 47 -11.96 -25.78 -6.22
C GLY A 47 -10.85 -26.16 -5.24
N ALA A 48 -10.43 -27.45 -5.22
CA ALA A 48 -9.29 -27.92 -4.42
C ALA A 48 -7.93 -27.48 -4.99
N ILE A 49 -7.89 -27.05 -6.25
CA ILE A 49 -6.69 -26.46 -6.85
C ILE A 49 -6.76 -24.95 -6.65
N ALA A 50 -5.80 -24.41 -5.91
CA ALA A 50 -5.72 -22.99 -5.62
C ALA A 50 -4.41 -22.38 -6.13
N THR A 51 -4.47 -21.13 -6.58
CA THR A 51 -3.29 -20.32 -6.88
C THR A 51 -3.26 -19.11 -5.98
N TYR A 52 -2.10 -18.83 -5.40
CA TYR A 52 -1.81 -17.60 -4.69
C TYR A 52 -0.70 -16.84 -5.42
N THR A 53 -0.95 -15.60 -5.80
CA THR A 53 0.04 -14.74 -6.45
C THR A 53 0.43 -13.59 -5.54
N GLY A 54 1.72 -13.33 -5.48
CA GLY A 54 2.28 -12.17 -4.79
C GLY A 54 2.91 -11.17 -5.77
N THR A 55 3.52 -10.13 -5.22
CA THR A 55 4.16 -9.04 -5.99
C THR A 55 5.23 -9.53 -6.97
N GLY A 56 5.92 -10.64 -6.66
CA GLY A 56 6.90 -11.25 -7.57
C GLY A 56 6.32 -11.67 -8.92
N GLY A 57 5.03 -11.93 -9.01
CA GLY A 57 4.33 -12.23 -10.28
C GLY A 57 4.40 -11.11 -11.29
N TYR A 58 4.47 -9.85 -10.87
CA TYR A 58 4.59 -8.70 -11.77
C TYR A 58 5.92 -8.63 -12.52
N GLN A 59 6.95 -9.32 -12.01
CA GLN A 59 8.26 -9.40 -12.69
C GLN A 59 8.24 -10.33 -13.90
N ASN A 60 7.19 -11.13 -14.05
CA ASN A 60 6.94 -12.00 -15.20
C ASN A 60 5.53 -11.73 -15.74
N ALA A 61 5.43 -10.79 -16.67
CA ALA A 61 4.16 -10.33 -17.22
C ALA A 61 3.20 -11.43 -17.72
N PRO A 62 3.66 -12.54 -18.33
CA PRO A 62 2.76 -13.62 -18.73
C PRO A 62 2.20 -14.46 -17.58
N SER A 63 2.78 -14.44 -16.38
CA SER A 63 2.40 -15.36 -15.30
C SER A 63 0.94 -15.22 -14.86
N ASP A 64 0.46 -13.99 -14.65
CA ASP A 64 -0.92 -13.77 -14.18
C ASP A 64 -1.98 -14.12 -15.24
N PRO A 65 -1.90 -13.68 -16.50
CA PRO A 65 -2.82 -14.11 -17.54
C PRO A 65 -2.87 -15.62 -17.75
N VAL A 66 -1.70 -16.27 -17.75
CA VAL A 66 -1.61 -17.73 -17.91
C VAL A 66 -2.24 -18.45 -16.73
N ALA A 67 -1.95 -18.03 -15.49
CA ALA A 67 -2.56 -18.64 -14.30
C ALA A 67 -4.08 -18.47 -14.30
N ARG A 68 -4.62 -17.33 -14.72
CA ARG A 68 -6.07 -17.12 -14.85
C ARG A 68 -6.69 -18.00 -15.93
N ALA A 69 -6.02 -18.10 -17.08
CA ALA A 69 -6.48 -18.99 -18.17
C ALA A 69 -6.48 -20.45 -17.72
N PHE A 70 -5.47 -20.89 -17.01
CA PHE A 70 -5.40 -22.22 -16.41
C PHE A 70 -6.56 -22.48 -15.45
N HIS A 71 -6.81 -21.57 -14.49
CA HIS A 71 -7.95 -21.70 -13.56
C HIS A 71 -9.29 -21.77 -14.27
N LYS A 72 -9.47 -20.96 -15.32
CA LYS A 72 -10.67 -21.02 -16.16
C LYS A 72 -10.81 -22.37 -16.86
N ALA A 73 -9.71 -22.94 -17.36
CA ALA A 73 -9.71 -24.22 -18.05
C ALA A 73 -10.08 -25.39 -17.14
N ILE A 74 -9.58 -25.43 -15.91
CA ILE A 74 -9.90 -26.47 -14.92
C ILE A 74 -11.21 -26.21 -14.17
N GLY A 75 -11.85 -25.04 -14.32
CA GLY A 75 -13.08 -24.67 -13.64
C GLY A 75 -12.90 -24.27 -12.17
N SER A 76 -11.70 -23.92 -11.73
CA SER A 76 -11.44 -23.47 -10.36
C SER A 76 -11.61 -21.96 -10.21
N ILE A 77 -12.28 -21.53 -9.12
CA ILE A 77 -12.39 -20.13 -8.70
C ILE A 77 -11.41 -19.75 -7.59
N SER A 78 -10.60 -20.71 -7.12
CA SER A 78 -9.69 -20.58 -5.98
C SER A 78 -8.41 -19.81 -6.36
N TYR A 79 -8.56 -18.55 -6.80
CA TYR A 79 -7.46 -17.67 -7.18
C TYR A 79 -7.33 -16.52 -6.19
N TYR A 80 -6.20 -16.45 -5.51
CA TYR A 80 -5.96 -15.53 -4.41
C TYR A 80 -4.75 -14.63 -4.68
N THR A 81 -4.79 -13.43 -4.14
CA THR A 81 -3.67 -12.48 -4.19
C THR A 81 -3.51 -11.77 -2.86
N SER A 82 -2.32 -11.24 -2.58
CA SER A 82 -2.07 -10.40 -1.41
C SER A 82 -2.95 -9.13 -1.39
N VAL A 83 -3.36 -8.65 -2.57
CA VAL A 83 -4.18 -7.43 -2.73
C VAL A 83 -5.52 -7.50 -1.98
N THR A 84 -6.08 -8.70 -1.78
CA THR A 84 -7.34 -8.88 -1.06
C THR A 84 -7.25 -8.57 0.44
N ILE A 85 -6.06 -8.63 1.01
CA ILE A 85 -5.77 -8.32 2.42
C ILE A 85 -4.97 -7.02 2.54
N ASP A 86 -3.99 -6.85 1.67
CA ASP A 86 -3.00 -5.78 1.71
C ASP A 86 -3.61 -4.42 1.29
N GLN A 87 -4.35 -4.38 0.18
CA GLN A 87 -4.77 -3.11 -0.42
C GLN A 87 -6.25 -3.05 -0.85
N PRO A 88 -7.21 -3.64 -0.13
CA PRO A 88 -8.62 -3.60 -0.57
C PRO A 88 -9.17 -2.17 -0.55
N MET A 89 -8.67 -1.31 0.33
CA MET A 89 -9.14 0.06 0.47
C MET A 89 -8.78 0.95 -0.72
N LYS A 90 -7.69 0.70 -1.44
CA LYS A 90 -7.38 1.42 -2.68
C LYS A 90 -8.48 1.25 -3.73
N ARG A 91 -9.01 0.03 -3.87
CA ARG A 91 -10.15 -0.24 -4.76
C ARG A 91 -11.44 0.37 -4.25
N THR A 92 -11.69 0.29 -2.95
CA THR A 92 -12.88 0.90 -2.34
C THR A 92 -12.86 2.43 -2.49
N ALA A 93 -11.71 3.08 -2.31
CA ALA A 93 -11.55 4.50 -2.54
C ALA A 93 -11.87 4.88 -4.01
N ALA A 94 -11.30 4.15 -4.97
CA ALA A 94 -11.58 4.37 -6.39
C ALA A 94 -13.07 4.16 -6.75
N MET A 95 -13.74 3.18 -6.14
CA MET A 95 -15.17 2.95 -6.33
C MET A 95 -16.06 4.07 -5.76
N ARG A 96 -15.60 4.76 -4.72
CA ARG A 96 -16.35 5.83 -4.04
C ARG A 96 -16.03 7.23 -4.55
N ALA A 97 -14.76 7.50 -4.82
CA ALA A 97 -14.27 8.81 -5.23
C ALA A 97 -13.99 8.93 -6.74
N GLY A 98 -14.26 7.85 -7.51
CA GLY A 98 -13.88 7.77 -8.92
C GLY A 98 -12.47 7.24 -9.12
N VAL A 99 -12.14 6.94 -10.37
CA VAL A 99 -10.79 6.48 -10.72
C VAL A 99 -9.86 7.69 -10.75
N TRP A 100 -9.03 7.78 -9.75
CA TRP A 100 -7.97 8.77 -9.71
C TRP A 100 -6.66 8.10 -10.09
N GLU A 101 -6.18 8.40 -11.27
CA GLU A 101 -4.88 7.94 -11.77
C GLU A 101 -3.81 9.04 -11.71
N ALA A 102 -3.86 9.90 -10.70
CA ALA A 102 -2.68 10.68 -10.36
C ALA A 102 -1.55 9.69 -10.06
N GLY A 103 -0.48 9.76 -10.84
CA GLY A 103 0.69 8.89 -10.65
C GLY A 103 1.27 9.02 -9.24
N PRO A 104 2.27 8.21 -8.90
CA PRO A 104 2.94 8.34 -7.62
C PRO A 104 3.51 9.75 -7.48
N GLN A 105 2.99 10.50 -6.53
CA GLN A 105 3.57 11.79 -6.18
C GLN A 105 4.92 11.53 -5.51
N ASN A 106 5.93 12.16 -6.02
CA ASN A 106 7.27 12.07 -5.47
C ASN A 106 7.56 13.31 -4.60
N PHE A 107 8.60 13.24 -3.79
CA PHE A 107 9.00 14.37 -2.93
C PHE A 107 9.37 15.65 -3.71
N SER A 108 9.50 15.60 -5.03
CA SER A 108 9.96 16.74 -5.82
C SER A 108 8.87 17.75 -6.19
N GLU A 109 7.61 17.44 -5.94
CA GLU A 109 6.48 18.23 -6.43
C GLU A 109 5.62 18.84 -5.31
N VAL A 110 5.91 18.53 -4.05
CA VAL A 110 5.11 18.98 -2.91
C VAL A 110 5.93 19.83 -1.94
N ASP A 111 5.29 20.80 -1.28
CA ASP A 111 5.90 21.59 -0.22
C ASP A 111 5.69 20.96 1.16
N VAL A 112 4.57 20.24 1.32
CA VAL A 112 4.25 19.47 2.52
C VAL A 112 3.93 18.04 2.10
N LEU A 113 4.66 17.07 2.66
CA LEU A 113 4.39 15.65 2.47
C LEU A 113 3.78 15.04 3.73
N LEU A 114 2.58 14.49 3.59
CA LEU A 114 1.93 13.67 4.62
C LEU A 114 2.13 12.18 4.28
N ALA A 115 3.01 11.51 5.02
CA ALA A 115 3.33 10.09 4.86
C ALA A 115 2.59 9.25 5.92
N ILE A 116 1.70 8.36 5.49
CA ILE A 116 0.86 7.54 6.38
C ILE A 116 1.24 6.07 6.20
N GLY A 117 1.82 5.44 7.22
CA GLY A 117 2.28 4.05 7.17
C GLY A 117 3.25 3.77 6.01
N TYR A 118 4.00 4.77 5.60
CA TYR A 118 4.86 4.74 4.43
C TYR A 118 6.32 5.02 4.80
N ASN A 119 7.21 4.09 4.44
CA ASN A 119 8.64 4.23 4.67
C ASN A 119 9.45 3.93 3.40
N PRO A 120 9.66 4.92 2.50
CA PRO A 120 10.39 4.74 1.25
C PRO A 120 11.87 4.42 1.47
N MET A 121 12.39 4.64 2.66
CA MET A 121 13.79 4.31 3.00
C MET A 121 14.05 2.80 2.99
N VAL A 122 13.00 2.00 3.25
CA VAL A 122 13.04 0.53 3.24
C VAL A 122 12.28 -0.04 2.03
N SER A 123 11.11 0.51 1.71
CA SER A 123 10.21 0.06 0.64
C SER A 123 10.26 1.01 -0.56
N SER A 124 11.46 1.27 -1.08
CA SER A 124 11.68 2.19 -2.20
C SER A 124 11.07 1.70 -3.53
N PHE A 125 10.76 0.42 -3.62
CA PHE A 125 10.12 -0.19 -4.79
C PHE A 125 8.66 -0.54 -4.46
N ALA A 126 7.77 0.42 -4.69
CA ALA A 126 6.34 0.15 -4.73
C ALA A 126 5.81 0.51 -6.13
N PRO A 127 5.14 -0.39 -6.85
CA PRO A 127 4.64 -0.13 -8.20
C PRO A 127 3.64 1.01 -8.31
N PHE A 128 3.13 1.51 -7.17
CA PHE A 128 2.11 2.55 -7.09
C PHE A 128 2.46 3.68 -6.11
N GLY A 129 3.72 4.04 -5.95
CA GLY A 129 4.09 5.16 -5.08
C GLY A 129 5.50 5.16 -4.53
N GLY A 130 6.37 4.26 -5.01
CA GLY A 130 7.79 4.31 -4.66
C GLY A 130 8.55 5.30 -5.53
N LEU A 131 9.60 5.87 -4.98
CA LEU A 131 10.56 6.67 -5.73
C LEU A 131 11.38 5.75 -6.64
N GLN A 132 10.87 5.46 -7.83
CA GLN A 132 11.56 4.60 -8.77
C GLN A 132 12.88 5.23 -9.23
N GLY A 133 13.96 4.48 -9.12
CA GLY A 133 15.25 4.84 -9.69
C GLY A 133 16.04 5.93 -8.96
N THR A 134 15.58 6.41 -7.81
CA THR A 134 16.27 7.41 -7.00
C THR A 134 16.71 6.85 -5.66
N ASN A 135 17.72 7.46 -5.05
CA ASN A 135 18.07 7.19 -3.66
C ASN A 135 17.14 8.02 -2.76
N PRO A 136 16.19 7.42 -2.04
CA PRO A 136 15.19 8.16 -1.27
C PRO A 136 15.82 9.04 -0.18
N PHE A 137 16.92 8.62 0.41
CA PHE A 137 17.64 9.42 1.41
C PHE A 137 18.19 10.72 0.81
N THR A 138 18.83 10.63 -0.36
CA THR A 138 19.39 11.80 -1.04
C THR A 138 18.29 12.74 -1.50
N THR A 139 17.22 12.18 -2.09
CA THR A 139 16.08 12.99 -2.55
C THR A 139 15.41 13.71 -1.39
N LEU A 140 15.11 13.02 -0.29
CA LEU A 140 14.48 13.63 0.87
C LEU A 140 15.37 14.74 1.47
N ARG A 141 16.68 14.48 1.62
CA ARG A 141 17.62 15.49 2.14
C ARG A 141 17.61 16.76 1.28
N ASN A 142 17.78 16.62 -0.03
CA ASN A 142 17.81 17.75 -0.94
C ASN A 142 16.50 18.55 -0.87
N ARG A 143 15.35 17.85 -0.85
CA ARG A 143 14.05 18.51 -0.74
C ARG A 143 13.84 19.22 0.59
N LYS A 144 14.35 18.66 1.69
CA LYS A 144 14.32 19.34 2.99
C LYS A 144 15.22 20.60 3.02
N GLU A 145 16.36 20.55 2.34
CA GLU A 145 17.22 21.75 2.15
C GLU A 145 16.51 22.84 1.34
N GLU A 146 15.62 22.44 0.41
CA GLU A 146 14.77 23.34 -0.38
C GLU A 146 13.48 23.80 0.36
N GLY A 147 13.21 23.27 1.54
CA GLY A 147 12.10 23.70 2.40
C GLY A 147 10.96 22.73 2.58
N LEU A 148 11.00 21.53 1.98
CA LEU A 148 9.98 20.49 2.17
C LEU A 148 9.71 20.25 3.66
N LYS A 149 8.44 20.28 4.04
CA LYS A 149 7.94 19.86 5.35
C LYS A 149 7.44 18.44 5.30
N LEU A 150 7.72 17.68 6.36
CA LEU A 150 7.39 16.27 6.43
C LEU A 150 6.57 15.95 7.68
N ILE A 151 5.35 15.48 7.48
CA ILE A 151 4.48 14.94 8.52
C ILE A 151 4.46 13.42 8.34
N VAL A 152 4.75 12.67 9.40
CA VAL A 152 4.70 11.20 9.36
C VAL A 152 3.70 10.69 10.37
N ILE A 153 2.77 9.86 9.91
CA ILE A 153 1.83 9.09 10.75
C ILE A 153 2.29 7.63 10.68
N ASP A 154 2.89 7.13 11.76
CA ASP A 154 3.37 5.74 11.82
C ASP A 154 3.49 5.31 13.29
N PRO A 155 2.99 4.12 13.67
CA PRO A 155 3.14 3.60 15.04
C PRO A 155 4.60 3.32 15.42
N ARG A 156 5.48 3.17 14.43
CA ARG A 156 6.93 3.01 14.62
C ARG A 156 7.65 4.32 14.33
N ARG A 157 8.70 4.57 15.08
CA ARG A 157 9.68 5.61 14.72
C ARG A 157 10.61 5.07 13.63
N THR A 158 10.11 5.07 12.39
CA THR A 158 10.82 4.59 11.20
C THR A 158 11.97 5.53 10.81
N GLU A 159 12.77 5.11 9.83
CA GLU A 159 13.84 5.93 9.25
C GLU A 159 13.27 7.24 8.67
N LEU A 160 12.09 7.19 8.03
CA LEU A 160 11.39 8.39 7.56
C LEU A 160 10.92 9.24 8.74
N ALA A 161 10.33 8.63 9.76
CA ALA A 161 9.84 9.34 10.95
C ALA A 161 10.96 10.08 11.71
N THR A 162 12.21 9.58 11.65
CA THR A 162 13.35 10.29 12.25
C THR A 162 13.71 11.59 11.54
N GLN A 163 13.23 11.77 10.30
CA GLN A 163 13.44 12.97 9.48
C GLN A 163 12.23 13.91 9.49
N ALA A 164 11.13 13.52 10.13
CA ALA A 164 9.88 14.27 10.15
C ALA A 164 10.01 15.59 10.92
N ASP A 165 9.33 16.62 10.42
CA ASP A 165 9.08 17.84 11.17
C ASP A 165 8.02 17.59 12.25
N ILE A 166 7.03 16.71 11.95
CA ILE A 166 6.02 16.23 12.90
C ILE A 166 5.86 14.72 12.74
N HIS A 167 6.03 13.97 13.83
CA HIS A 167 5.77 12.54 13.87
C HIS A 167 4.59 12.24 14.81
N LEU A 168 3.48 11.82 14.25
CA LEU A 168 2.31 11.36 14.98
C LEU A 168 2.41 9.85 15.18
N GLN A 169 2.97 9.44 16.32
CA GLN A 169 3.19 8.03 16.66
C GLN A 169 1.88 7.40 17.15
N ILE A 170 1.03 7.09 16.20
CA ILE A 170 -0.34 6.68 16.43
C ILE A 170 -0.46 5.26 17.02
N ARG A 171 -1.48 5.04 17.84
CA ARG A 171 -1.92 3.70 18.21
C ARG A 171 -2.40 2.94 16.96
N PRO A 172 -1.90 1.71 16.69
CA PRO A 172 -2.34 0.91 15.54
C PRO A 172 -3.86 0.76 15.47
N GLY A 173 -4.42 1.00 14.27
CA GLY A 173 -5.85 0.91 14.01
C GLY A 173 -6.64 2.21 14.20
N GLU A 174 -6.01 3.30 14.64
CA GLU A 174 -6.68 4.59 14.86
C GLU A 174 -6.43 5.60 13.73
N ASP A 175 -5.83 5.18 12.60
CA ASP A 175 -5.65 6.05 11.42
C ASP A 175 -6.93 6.75 10.99
N PRO A 176 -8.11 6.06 10.90
CA PRO A 176 -9.36 6.73 10.55
C PRO A 176 -9.77 7.82 11.54
N THR A 177 -9.52 7.60 12.83
CA THR A 177 -9.82 8.58 13.89
C THR A 177 -8.95 9.83 13.73
N LEU A 178 -7.65 9.64 13.52
CA LEU A 178 -6.70 10.75 13.35
C LEU A 178 -7.00 11.53 12.07
N LEU A 179 -7.21 10.84 10.93
CA LEU A 179 -7.51 11.49 9.66
C LEU A 179 -8.82 12.28 9.71
N ALA A 180 -9.86 11.73 10.36
CA ALA A 180 -11.12 12.44 10.56
C ALA A 180 -10.93 13.70 11.44
N ALA A 181 -10.02 13.66 12.43
CA ALA A 181 -9.70 14.82 13.24
C ALA A 181 -8.93 15.89 12.46
N LEU A 182 -7.96 15.50 11.62
CA LEU A 182 -7.27 16.46 10.74
C LEU A 182 -8.27 17.16 9.82
N ILE A 183 -9.20 16.42 9.19
CA ILE A 183 -10.26 16.99 8.35
C ILE A 183 -11.14 17.93 9.17
N ASN A 184 -11.59 17.50 10.37
CA ASN A 184 -12.42 18.35 11.22
C ASN A 184 -11.73 19.67 11.60
N ILE A 185 -10.44 19.65 11.94
CA ILE A 185 -9.65 20.85 12.26
C ILE A 185 -9.57 21.76 11.05
N ILE A 186 -9.21 21.22 9.88
CA ILE A 186 -9.08 22.01 8.63
C ILE A 186 -10.41 22.70 8.29
N LEU A 187 -11.53 21.98 8.39
CA LEU A 187 -12.83 22.56 8.08
C LEU A 187 -13.33 23.52 9.16
N SER A 188 -13.17 23.20 10.44
CA SER A 188 -13.67 24.02 11.54
C SER A 188 -12.85 25.30 11.80
N GLU A 189 -11.57 25.30 11.44
CA GLU A 189 -10.69 26.47 11.49
C GLU A 189 -10.64 27.23 10.16
N ASP A 190 -11.47 26.81 9.18
CA ASP A 190 -11.59 27.49 7.86
C ASP A 190 -10.29 27.51 7.05
N LEU A 191 -9.51 26.43 7.12
CA LEU A 191 -8.19 26.30 6.51
C LEU A 191 -8.22 25.60 5.13
N HIS A 192 -9.39 25.21 4.64
CA HIS A 192 -9.53 24.51 3.36
C HIS A 192 -9.42 25.50 2.18
N ASP A 193 -9.06 24.97 1.01
CA ASP A 193 -9.02 25.73 -0.24
C ASP A 193 -10.45 26.08 -0.69
N HIS A 194 -10.87 27.33 -0.46
CA HIS A 194 -12.19 27.81 -0.81
C HIS A 194 -12.43 27.84 -2.31
N GLU A 195 -11.44 28.30 -3.08
CA GLU A 195 -11.57 28.40 -4.54
C GLU A 195 -11.77 27.02 -5.17
N PHE A 196 -10.95 26.03 -4.76
CA PHE A 196 -11.12 24.67 -5.19
C PHE A 196 -12.47 24.08 -4.75
N CYS A 197 -12.88 24.32 -3.50
CA CYS A 197 -14.15 23.78 -3.00
C CYS A 197 -15.35 24.40 -3.69
N GLU A 198 -15.35 25.69 -3.98
CA GLU A 198 -16.44 26.37 -4.72
C GLU A 198 -16.54 25.90 -6.17
N GLU A 199 -15.41 25.62 -6.81
CA GLU A 199 -15.40 25.18 -8.22
C GLU A 199 -15.76 23.70 -8.38
N TRP A 200 -15.29 22.83 -7.49
CA TRP A 200 -15.30 21.37 -7.72
C TRP A 200 -16.18 20.57 -6.76
N ILE A 201 -16.62 21.14 -5.64
CA ILE A 201 -17.35 20.42 -4.60
C ILE A 201 -18.72 21.01 -4.39
N GLU A 202 -19.77 20.19 -4.50
CA GLU A 202 -21.11 20.61 -4.11
C GLU A 202 -21.14 20.98 -2.61
N ALA A 203 -21.66 22.17 -2.28
CA ALA A 203 -21.73 22.69 -0.91
C ALA A 203 -22.35 21.67 0.08
N ALA A 204 -23.40 20.97 -0.33
CA ALA A 204 -24.03 19.93 0.49
C ALA A 204 -23.12 18.74 0.80
N HIS A 205 -22.11 18.47 -0.01
CA HIS A 205 -21.11 17.44 0.27
C HIS A 205 -20.09 17.90 1.31
N LEU A 206 -19.67 19.15 1.22
CA LEU A 206 -18.74 19.75 2.20
C LEU A 206 -19.41 19.85 3.58
N GLU A 207 -20.66 20.30 3.64
CA GLU A 207 -21.46 20.34 4.88
C GLU A 207 -21.61 18.94 5.52
N ARG A 208 -21.90 17.92 4.71
CA ARG A 208 -21.99 16.53 5.21
C ARG A 208 -20.66 16.01 5.72
N LEU A 209 -19.54 16.38 5.09
CA LEU A 209 -18.21 16.02 5.55
C LEU A 209 -17.91 16.67 6.90
N ALA A 210 -18.19 17.97 7.03
CA ALA A 210 -18.02 18.71 8.26
C ALA A 210 -18.88 18.10 9.40
N GLU A 211 -20.14 17.75 9.13
CA GLU A 211 -21.00 17.11 10.11
C GLU A 211 -20.49 15.71 10.52
N ALA A 212 -20.06 14.90 9.55
CA ALA A 212 -19.56 13.55 9.79
C ALA A 212 -18.26 13.56 10.62
N THR A 213 -17.44 14.59 10.50
CA THR A 213 -16.16 14.72 11.22
C THR A 213 -16.26 15.49 12.53
N ARG A 214 -17.35 16.20 12.80
CA ARG A 214 -17.55 17.08 13.98
C ARG A 214 -17.18 16.45 15.32
N LYS A 215 -17.48 15.17 15.52
CA LYS A 215 -17.16 14.46 16.77
C LYS A 215 -15.66 14.15 16.95
N PHE A 216 -14.90 14.20 15.89
CA PHE A 216 -13.47 13.90 15.91
C PHE A 216 -12.67 15.18 16.22
N THR A 217 -12.85 15.71 17.41
CA THR A 217 -12.08 16.86 17.89
C THR A 217 -10.62 16.48 18.16
N ALA A 218 -9.73 17.48 18.22
CA ALA A 218 -8.33 17.24 18.58
C ALA A 218 -8.19 16.52 19.93
N ASP A 219 -9.01 16.88 20.93
CA ASP A 219 -9.02 16.23 22.23
C ASP A 219 -9.48 14.75 22.15
N PHE A 220 -10.51 14.49 21.34
CA PHE A 220 -10.98 13.12 21.13
C PHE A 220 -9.91 12.27 20.44
N ALA A 221 -9.30 12.80 19.39
CA ALA A 221 -8.26 12.09 18.67
C ALA A 221 -7.00 11.88 19.51
N ALA A 222 -6.54 12.90 20.25
CA ALA A 222 -5.39 12.77 21.14
C ALA A 222 -5.55 11.60 22.12
N LYS A 223 -6.72 11.50 22.75
CA LYS A 223 -7.04 10.42 23.69
C LYS A 223 -7.13 9.05 23.02
N ARG A 224 -7.76 8.97 21.82
CA ARG A 224 -7.96 7.71 21.10
C ARG A 224 -6.68 7.18 20.50
N CYS A 225 -5.95 8.08 19.84
CA CYS A 225 -4.76 7.76 19.07
C CYS A 225 -3.49 7.66 19.93
N ASP A 226 -3.54 8.15 21.19
CA ASP A 226 -2.39 8.24 22.07
C ASP A 226 -1.29 9.15 21.51
N VAL A 227 -1.71 10.31 20.98
CA VAL A 227 -0.85 11.32 20.35
C VAL A 227 -1.11 12.67 21.02
N ASP A 228 -0.08 13.50 21.11
CA ASP A 228 -0.21 14.84 21.67
C ASP A 228 -1.18 15.72 20.84
N LYS A 229 -2.09 16.40 21.53
CA LYS A 229 -3.09 17.28 20.90
C LYS A 229 -2.45 18.39 20.08
N GLU A 230 -1.41 19.01 20.62
CA GLU A 230 -0.74 20.13 19.96
C GLU A 230 -0.06 19.68 18.67
N ASP A 231 0.46 18.46 18.63
CA ASP A 231 1.06 17.90 17.41
C ASP A 231 0.00 17.59 16.35
N ILE A 232 -1.21 17.16 16.75
CA ILE A 232 -2.36 16.99 15.83
C ILE A 232 -2.75 18.35 15.22
N LEU A 233 -2.89 19.39 16.05
CA LEU A 233 -3.23 20.74 15.60
C LEU A 233 -2.16 21.31 14.65
N LYS A 234 -0.89 21.17 15.03
CA LYS A 234 0.24 21.60 14.17
C LYS A 234 0.25 20.86 12.84
N ALA A 235 0.01 19.55 12.84
CA ALA A 235 -0.02 18.76 11.62
C ALA A 235 -1.14 19.18 10.68
N ALA A 236 -2.35 19.42 11.21
CA ALA A 236 -3.48 19.89 10.40
C ALA A 236 -3.20 21.24 9.76
N LYS A 237 -2.67 22.20 10.53
CA LYS A 237 -2.31 23.55 10.04
C LYS A 237 -1.21 23.47 9.00
N LEU A 238 -0.11 22.79 9.31
CA LEU A 238 1.01 22.65 8.39
C LEU A 238 0.59 22.03 7.06
N PHE A 239 -0.29 21.04 7.09
CA PHE A 239 -0.80 20.40 5.86
C PHE A 239 -1.71 21.34 5.06
N ALA A 240 -2.59 22.08 5.72
CA ALA A 240 -3.52 23.01 5.08
C ALA A 240 -2.85 24.27 4.53
N GLU A 241 -1.77 24.74 5.16
CA GLU A 241 -1.03 25.95 4.74
C GLU A 241 -0.08 25.70 3.56
N GLY A 242 0.23 24.46 3.26
CA GLY A 242 1.08 24.10 2.13
C GLY A 242 0.36 24.36 0.80
N PRO A 243 0.92 25.15 -0.13
CA PRO A 243 0.29 25.44 -1.43
C PRO A 243 0.19 24.18 -2.32
N THR A 244 0.96 23.16 -2.00
CA THR A 244 0.97 21.83 -2.68
C THR A 244 1.11 20.72 -1.63
N GLY A 245 0.11 20.62 -0.77
CA GLY A 245 0.03 19.59 0.28
C GLY A 245 -0.60 18.29 -0.19
#